data_2195d44d04a740a060024c5d496ec0ea
#
_entry.id   2195d44d04a740a060024c5d496ec0ea
#
_cell.length_a   1.000
_cell.length_b   1.000
_cell.length_c   1.000
_cell.angle_alpha   90.00
_cell.angle_beta   90.00
_cell.angle_gamma   90.00
#
_symmetry.space_group_name_H-M   'P 1'
#
loop_
_entity.id
_entity.type
_entity.pdbx_description
1 polymer ?
#
loop_
_entity_poly.entity_id
_entity_poly.type
_entity_poly.pdbx_seq_one_letter_code
_entity_poly.pdbx_strand_id
1 'polypeptide(L)'
;MCGISLAIFTCCTATANAEKLPSSKIFNHFQRLQPTLNIAATPINFGSVFKELGVEGSIVIYDANTNKFYEHNAPRNSRAFFPASTFKIFNTLVALETGVIRDDVTVLTWDGIRRKLAGMEVETWNRDTNLRQAFKDSTIWFYQVLARKAGWERMQSFIERAGYGNQQIGTAEQIDKFWLEGPLQITPKQQIEFLQKLHSGKLPFSQRSLNLLKDIMIFEQTPNYTLRGKTGWVTSQNPNIRWFVGYLEQNNKVYFFATNIDMQSSKAAKSRIEITRRCLKMLGLV
;
A
#
# COMPACT_ATOMS: atom_id res chain seq x y z
N MET A 1 -49.18 -36.60 37.32
CA MET A 1 -49.28 -38.00 37.78
C MET A 1 -48.02 -38.72 37.34
N CYS A 2 -47.28 -39.14 38.37
CA CYS A 2 -46.55 -40.41 38.54
C CYS A 2 -45.45 -40.63 37.46
N GLY A 3 -44.24 -40.97 37.82
CA GLY A 3 -43.69 -41.37 39.11
C GLY A 3 -42.20 -41.65 38.98
N ILE A 4 -41.55 -41.49 40.07
CA ILE A 4 -40.16 -41.70 40.44
C ILE A 4 -39.77 -43.16 40.29
N SER A 5 -38.57 -43.51 39.87
CA SER A 5 -37.87 -44.66 40.39
C SER A 5 -36.35 -44.47 40.44
N LEU A 6 -35.91 -44.49 41.68
CA LEU A 6 -34.54 -44.45 42.19
C LEU A 6 -34.03 -45.89 42.25
N ALA A 7 -32.85 -46.17 41.75
CA ALA A 7 -32.16 -47.43 42.07
C ALA A 7 -30.72 -47.13 42.51
N ILE A 8 -30.54 -47.30 43.80
CA ILE A 8 -29.27 -47.32 44.53
C ILE A 8 -28.69 -48.74 44.36
N PHE A 9 -27.42 -48.87 43.99
CA PHE A 9 -26.63 -50.04 44.26
C PHE A 9 -25.31 -49.72 44.93
N THR A 10 -25.14 -50.38 46.04
CA THR A 10 -24.12 -50.23 47.06
C THR A 10 -22.90 -51.11 46.75
N CYS A 11 -21.75 -50.52 46.94
CA CYS A 11 -20.50 -50.99 47.55
C CYS A 11 -20.04 -52.45 47.38
N CYS A 12 -18.82 -52.60 46.86
CA CYS A 12 -17.91 -53.63 47.40
C CYS A 12 -16.44 -53.11 47.23
N THR A 13 -15.81 -52.90 48.38
CA THR A 13 -14.37 -52.60 48.55
C THR A 13 -13.56 -53.87 48.37
N ALA A 14 -12.54 -53.83 47.54
CA ALA A 14 -11.42 -54.78 47.56
C ALA A 14 -10.10 -53.99 47.56
N THR A 15 -9.45 -54.05 48.70
CA THR A 15 -8.07 -53.59 48.92
C THR A 15 -7.10 -54.61 48.31
N ALA A 16 -6.25 -54.13 47.36
CA ALA A 16 -5.06 -54.87 46.94
C ALA A 16 -3.87 -53.99 47.13
N ASN A 17 -2.98 -54.33 48.01
CA ASN A 17 -1.66 -53.85 48.22
C ASN A 17 -0.82 -54.08 46.95
N ALA A 18 -0.28 -53.02 46.34
CA ALA A 18 0.79 -53.13 45.34
C ALA A 18 1.98 -52.30 45.80
N GLU A 19 3.08 -52.99 45.99
CA GLU A 19 4.39 -52.47 46.39
C GLU A 19 4.90 -51.40 45.44
N LYS A 20 5.44 -50.33 46.02
CA LYS A 20 6.13 -49.24 45.31
C LYS A 20 7.54 -49.71 44.91
N LEU A 21 7.76 -49.86 43.61
CA LEU A 21 9.13 -49.86 43.04
C LEU A 21 9.57 -48.39 42.71
N PRO A 22 10.82 -48.02 43.00
CA PRO A 22 11.28 -46.65 42.79
C PRO A 22 11.68 -46.43 41.32
N SER A 23 10.85 -45.74 40.54
CA SER A 23 11.14 -45.32 39.17
C SER A 23 11.73 -43.90 39.10
N SER A 24 12.91 -43.71 39.65
CA SER A 24 13.58 -42.39 39.58
C SER A 24 15.01 -42.39 39.00
N LYS A 25 15.38 -43.38 38.22
CA LYS A 25 16.76 -43.42 37.66
C LYS A 25 16.91 -43.65 36.14
N ILE A 26 15.86 -43.67 35.33
CA ILE A 26 15.95 -43.95 33.88
C ILE A 26 15.51 -42.72 33.04
N PHE A 27 15.00 -41.65 33.61
CA PHE A 27 14.51 -40.50 32.81
C PHE A 27 15.49 -39.37 32.59
N ASN A 28 16.75 -39.46 33.11
CA ASN A 28 17.72 -38.31 33.04
C ASN A 28 18.85 -38.48 32.04
N HIS A 29 18.76 -39.36 31.04
CA HIS A 29 19.89 -39.54 30.09
C HIS A 29 19.56 -39.17 28.63
N PHE A 30 18.37 -38.66 28.30
CA PHE A 30 17.98 -38.26 26.93
C PHE A 30 17.71 -36.74 26.76
N GLN A 31 17.99 -35.91 27.74
CA GLN A 31 17.87 -34.47 27.65
C GLN A 31 19.20 -33.72 27.44
N ARG A 32 20.20 -34.35 26.88
CA ARG A 32 21.42 -33.68 26.41
C ARG A 32 21.53 -33.77 24.92
N LEU A 33 21.72 -32.58 24.30
CA LEU A 33 22.09 -32.35 22.91
C LEU A 33 20.92 -32.29 21.90
N GLN A 34 20.05 -31.30 22.08
CA GLN A 34 19.63 -30.53 20.91
C GLN A 34 20.33 -29.18 21.01
N PRO A 35 21.31 -28.87 20.18
CA PRO A 35 21.71 -27.49 20.01
C PRO A 35 20.50 -26.80 19.37
N THR A 36 19.80 -25.99 20.13
CA THR A 36 18.96 -24.94 19.58
C THR A 36 19.90 -24.04 18.82
N LEU A 37 20.06 -24.32 17.53
CA LEU A 37 20.56 -23.34 16.58
C LEU A 37 19.60 -22.15 16.65
N ASN A 38 19.85 -21.26 17.59
CA ASN A 38 19.33 -19.90 17.55
C ASN A 38 20.01 -19.24 16.34
N ILE A 39 19.58 -19.60 15.12
CA ILE A 39 19.86 -18.82 13.93
C ILE A 39 19.08 -17.52 14.16
N ALA A 40 19.75 -16.55 14.78
CA ALA A 40 19.24 -15.20 14.82
C ALA A 40 18.96 -14.83 13.37
N ALA A 41 17.67 -14.70 13.01
CA ALA A 41 17.30 -14.33 11.65
C ALA A 41 18.05 -13.05 11.32
N THR A 42 18.89 -13.09 10.31
CA THR A 42 19.66 -11.91 9.87
C THR A 42 18.66 -10.78 9.66
N PRO A 43 18.85 -9.62 10.31
CA PRO A 43 17.90 -8.53 10.16
C PRO A 43 17.79 -8.15 8.69
N ILE A 44 16.54 -8.06 8.19
CA ILE A 44 16.27 -7.74 6.80
C ILE A 44 16.85 -6.35 6.51
N ASN A 45 17.81 -6.28 5.59
CA ASN A 45 18.51 -5.05 5.23
C ASN A 45 18.11 -4.60 3.81
N PHE A 46 17.04 -3.82 3.69
CA PHE A 46 16.63 -3.24 2.40
C PHE A 46 17.67 -2.29 1.80
N GLY A 47 18.56 -1.70 2.63
CA GLY A 47 19.63 -0.82 2.16
C GLY A 47 20.57 -1.45 1.15
N SER A 48 20.76 -2.78 1.20
CA SER A 48 21.55 -3.50 0.20
C SER A 48 20.99 -3.35 -1.22
N VAL A 49 19.66 -3.38 -1.37
CA VAL A 49 18.97 -3.21 -2.66
C VAL A 49 19.22 -1.83 -3.25
N PHE A 50 19.14 -0.78 -2.42
CA PHE A 50 19.40 0.59 -2.84
C PHE A 50 20.87 0.77 -3.25
N LYS A 51 21.80 0.23 -2.48
CA LYS A 51 23.25 0.27 -2.76
C LYS A 51 23.60 -0.43 -4.08
N GLU A 52 23.08 -1.64 -4.31
CA GLU A 52 23.31 -2.40 -5.55
C GLU A 52 22.78 -1.68 -6.80
N LEU A 53 21.65 -1.00 -6.68
CA LEU A 53 21.05 -0.26 -7.79
C LEU A 53 21.65 1.15 -7.94
N GLY A 54 22.49 1.59 -7.02
CA GLY A 54 23.09 2.93 -7.01
C GLY A 54 22.04 4.04 -6.91
N VAL A 55 21.00 3.84 -6.08
CA VAL A 55 19.86 4.74 -5.97
C VAL A 55 19.72 5.24 -4.54
N GLU A 56 19.61 6.55 -4.38
CA GLU A 56 19.24 7.18 -3.11
C GLU A 56 17.72 7.22 -2.94
N GLY A 57 17.25 6.93 -1.71
CA GLY A 57 15.81 6.93 -1.46
C GLY A 57 15.42 6.26 -0.16
N SER A 58 14.16 5.88 -0.10
CA SER A 58 13.59 5.16 1.03
C SER A 58 12.48 4.20 0.60
N ILE A 59 12.22 3.23 1.44
CA ILE A 59 11.05 2.38 1.38
C ILE A 59 10.52 2.14 2.80
N VAL A 60 9.21 2.12 2.94
CA VAL A 60 8.50 1.60 4.09
C VAL A 60 7.50 0.56 3.64
N ILE A 61 7.52 -0.61 4.29
CA ILE A 61 6.54 -1.67 4.12
C ILE A 61 5.88 -1.91 5.48
N TYR A 62 4.55 -1.89 5.50
CA TYR A 62 3.76 -2.20 6.67
C TYR A 62 3.02 -3.53 6.48
N ASP A 63 3.33 -4.50 7.34
CA ASP A 63 2.61 -5.76 7.43
C ASP A 63 1.39 -5.59 8.34
N ALA A 64 0.20 -5.53 7.75
CA ALA A 64 -1.05 -5.34 8.49
C ALA A 64 -1.44 -6.56 9.34
N ASN A 65 -0.84 -7.72 9.10
CA ASN A 65 -1.19 -8.95 9.79
C ASN A 65 -0.45 -9.09 11.13
N THR A 66 0.75 -8.53 11.19
CA THR A 66 1.62 -8.55 12.39
C THR A 66 1.81 -7.18 13.02
N ASN A 67 1.22 -6.13 12.43
CA ASN A 67 1.37 -4.72 12.83
C ASN A 67 2.85 -4.29 12.88
N LYS A 68 3.63 -4.70 11.86
CA LYS A 68 5.07 -4.47 11.83
C LYS A 68 5.49 -3.61 10.65
N PHE A 69 6.39 -2.66 10.91
CA PHE A 69 7.06 -1.86 9.88
C PHE A 69 8.43 -2.43 9.55
N TYR A 70 8.74 -2.48 8.26
CA TYR A 70 10.05 -2.76 7.70
C TYR A 70 10.48 -1.53 6.90
N GLU A 71 11.64 -0.94 7.21
CA GLU A 71 12.02 0.35 6.66
C GLU A 71 13.48 0.38 6.20
N HIS A 72 13.73 1.13 5.13
CA HIS A 72 15.04 1.70 4.80
C HIS A 72 14.92 3.22 4.80
N ASN A 73 15.90 3.92 5.41
CA ASN A 73 15.95 5.37 5.54
C ASN A 73 14.69 5.95 6.24
N ALA A 74 14.49 5.56 7.50
CA ALA A 74 13.36 5.99 8.31
C ALA A 74 13.19 7.53 8.41
N PRO A 75 14.26 8.36 8.49
CA PRO A 75 14.12 9.82 8.44
C PRO A 75 13.44 10.29 7.15
N ARG A 76 13.80 9.73 5.99
CA ARG A 76 13.17 10.07 4.70
C ARG A 76 11.71 9.60 4.66
N ASN A 77 11.38 8.47 5.26
CA ASN A 77 10.00 7.98 5.35
C ASN A 77 9.06 8.91 6.15
N SER A 78 9.62 9.82 6.93
CA SER A 78 8.89 10.84 7.70
C SER A 78 8.98 12.24 7.08
N ARG A 79 9.71 12.41 5.97
CA ARG A 79 9.80 13.67 5.23
C ARG A 79 8.68 13.77 4.21
N ALA A 80 8.09 14.95 4.07
CA ALA A 80 7.02 15.22 3.11
C ALA A 80 7.57 15.59 1.72
N PHE A 81 6.85 15.15 0.67
CA PHE A 81 7.16 15.39 -0.73
C PHE A 81 5.87 15.65 -1.50
N PHE A 82 5.95 16.27 -2.66
CA PHE A 82 4.81 16.34 -3.56
C PHE A 82 4.34 14.93 -3.94
N PRO A 83 3.03 14.66 -3.86
CA PRO A 83 2.51 13.33 -4.21
C PRO A 83 2.59 13.03 -5.71
N ALA A 84 2.62 14.05 -6.56
CA ALA A 84 2.58 13.92 -8.01
C ALA A 84 1.47 12.94 -8.45
N SER A 85 1.77 12.01 -9.36
CA SER A 85 0.76 11.08 -9.87
C SER A 85 0.25 10.04 -8.87
N THR A 86 0.81 9.93 -7.66
CA THR A 86 0.19 9.08 -6.62
C THR A 86 -1.13 9.69 -6.13
N PHE A 87 -1.30 11.01 -6.22
CA PHE A 87 -2.56 11.70 -5.92
C PHE A 87 -3.72 11.27 -6.83
N LYS A 88 -3.46 10.67 -7.98
CA LYS A 88 -4.49 10.14 -8.87
C LYS A 88 -5.38 9.09 -8.19
N ILE A 89 -4.86 8.38 -7.18
CA ILE A 89 -5.66 7.48 -6.33
C ILE A 89 -6.79 8.29 -5.66
N PHE A 90 -6.44 9.41 -5.02
CA PHE A 90 -7.41 10.28 -4.34
C PHE A 90 -8.33 11.02 -5.31
N ASN A 91 -7.77 11.60 -6.37
CA ASN A 91 -8.53 12.33 -7.38
C ASN A 91 -9.59 11.44 -8.07
N THR A 92 -9.26 10.17 -8.33
CA THR A 92 -10.22 9.18 -8.84
C THR A 92 -11.40 9.00 -7.89
N LEU A 93 -11.17 8.87 -6.59
CA LEU A 93 -12.24 8.76 -5.60
C LEU A 93 -13.14 9.98 -5.59
N VAL A 94 -12.56 11.17 -5.58
CA VAL A 94 -13.33 12.43 -5.62
C VAL A 94 -14.16 12.51 -6.89
N ALA A 95 -13.58 12.20 -8.05
CA ALA A 95 -14.27 12.29 -9.33
C ALA A 95 -15.45 11.29 -9.44
N LEU A 96 -15.29 10.07 -8.93
CA LEU A 96 -16.36 9.06 -8.88
C LEU A 96 -17.46 9.45 -7.89
N GLU A 97 -17.07 9.89 -6.69
CA GLU A 97 -18.01 10.22 -5.62
C GLU A 97 -18.86 11.44 -5.94
N THR A 98 -18.28 12.43 -6.61
CA THR A 98 -18.97 13.66 -7.02
C THR A 98 -19.76 13.52 -8.33
N GLY A 99 -19.70 12.34 -8.97
CA GLY A 99 -20.35 12.09 -10.26
C GLY A 99 -19.72 12.84 -11.45
N VAL A 100 -18.54 13.43 -11.27
CA VAL A 100 -17.77 14.09 -12.36
C VAL A 100 -17.43 13.09 -13.47
N ILE A 101 -17.18 11.86 -13.08
CA ILE A 101 -17.09 10.73 -14.00
C ILE A 101 -17.91 9.56 -13.45
N ARG A 102 -18.72 8.92 -14.31
CA ARG A 102 -19.67 7.90 -13.87
C ARG A 102 -19.00 6.57 -13.53
N ASP A 103 -18.04 6.18 -14.34
CA ASP A 103 -17.37 4.87 -14.28
C ASP A 103 -15.96 4.94 -14.90
N ASP A 104 -15.28 3.81 -14.93
CA ASP A 104 -13.91 3.70 -15.42
C ASP A 104 -13.79 3.59 -16.95
N VAL A 105 -14.89 3.34 -17.64
CA VAL A 105 -14.94 3.25 -19.11
C VAL A 105 -15.42 4.53 -19.78
N THR A 106 -15.91 5.51 -18.99
CA THR A 106 -16.31 6.83 -19.53
C THR A 106 -15.13 7.53 -20.15
N VAL A 107 -15.24 7.86 -21.45
CA VAL A 107 -14.18 8.52 -22.22
C VAL A 107 -14.29 10.02 -22.11
N LEU A 108 -13.14 10.69 -21.92
CA LEU A 108 -12.99 12.12 -22.15
C LEU A 108 -12.25 12.36 -23.46
N THR A 109 -12.77 13.28 -24.26
CA THR A 109 -12.16 13.67 -25.53
C THR A 109 -10.91 14.50 -25.30
N TRP A 110 -9.86 14.16 -26.02
CA TRP A 110 -8.60 14.92 -26.02
C TRP A 110 -8.79 16.26 -26.75
N ASP A 111 -8.17 17.28 -26.20
CA ASP A 111 -8.27 18.67 -26.70
C ASP A 111 -7.36 18.98 -27.92
N GLY A 112 -6.67 17.98 -28.47
CA GLY A 112 -5.74 18.14 -29.57
C GLY A 112 -4.36 18.69 -29.20
N ILE A 113 -4.14 19.04 -27.91
CA ILE A 113 -2.85 19.62 -27.46
C ILE A 113 -1.88 18.49 -27.14
N ARG A 114 -0.76 18.43 -27.89
CA ARG A 114 0.32 17.45 -27.66
C ARG A 114 1.09 17.81 -26.37
N ARG A 115 1.14 16.87 -25.45
CA ARG A 115 1.73 17.10 -24.12
C ARG A 115 3.07 16.39 -23.99
N LYS A 116 3.97 17.06 -23.26
CA LYS A 116 5.30 16.56 -22.93
C LYS A 116 5.46 16.41 -21.42
N LEU A 117 6.29 15.47 -21.00
CA LEU A 117 6.73 15.32 -19.62
C LEU A 117 8.26 15.36 -19.60
N ALA A 118 8.84 16.31 -18.84
CA ALA A 118 10.28 16.55 -18.82
C ALA A 118 10.90 16.67 -20.23
N GLY A 119 10.22 17.41 -21.12
CA GLY A 119 10.66 17.67 -22.49
C GLY A 119 10.36 16.56 -23.50
N MET A 120 10.00 15.36 -23.05
CA MET A 120 9.68 14.21 -23.91
C MET A 120 8.18 14.12 -24.17
N GLU A 121 7.80 13.89 -25.43
CA GLU A 121 6.42 13.67 -25.79
C GLU A 121 5.90 12.35 -25.21
N VAL A 122 4.66 12.34 -24.70
CA VAL A 122 4.02 11.17 -24.12
C VAL A 122 2.83 10.81 -25.01
N GLU A 123 3.06 9.96 -26.00
CA GLU A 123 2.07 9.57 -27.01
C GLU A 123 0.77 9.03 -26.40
N THR A 124 0.87 8.27 -25.31
CA THR A 124 -0.30 7.72 -24.61
C THR A 124 -1.22 8.77 -23.99
N TRP A 125 -0.75 10.03 -23.88
CA TRP A 125 -1.55 11.15 -23.38
C TRP A 125 -2.27 11.93 -24.48
N ASN A 126 -1.87 11.76 -25.75
CA ASN A 126 -2.31 12.56 -26.88
C ASN A 126 -3.42 11.85 -27.67
N ARG A 127 -4.48 11.44 -26.95
CA ARG A 127 -5.64 10.73 -27.50
C ARG A 127 -6.82 10.77 -26.53
N ASP A 128 -8.00 10.47 -27.04
CA ASP A 128 -9.17 10.18 -26.23
C ASP A 128 -8.87 9.02 -25.29
N THR A 129 -9.33 9.12 -24.03
CA THR A 129 -9.02 8.10 -23.04
C THR A 129 -10.10 8.01 -21.97
N ASN A 130 -10.27 6.83 -21.38
CA ASN A 130 -11.13 6.60 -20.24
C ASN A 130 -10.35 6.63 -18.91
N LEU A 131 -11.08 6.58 -17.78
CA LEU A 131 -10.49 6.68 -16.45
C LEU A 131 -9.47 5.55 -16.18
N ARG A 132 -9.78 4.30 -16.56
CA ARG A 132 -8.89 3.15 -16.35
C ARG A 132 -7.57 3.31 -17.10
N GLN A 133 -7.65 3.69 -18.37
CA GLN A 133 -6.46 3.89 -19.19
C GLN A 133 -5.68 5.13 -18.74
N ALA A 134 -6.37 6.23 -18.39
CA ALA A 134 -5.73 7.44 -17.87
C ALA A 134 -5.00 7.21 -16.55
N PHE A 135 -5.52 6.33 -15.67
CA PHE A 135 -4.84 5.92 -14.44
C PHE A 135 -3.57 5.13 -14.75
N LYS A 136 -3.66 4.13 -15.63
CA LYS A 136 -2.54 3.29 -16.07
C LYS A 136 -1.43 4.11 -16.72
N ASP A 137 -1.76 4.96 -17.69
CA ASP A 137 -0.82 5.82 -18.42
C ASP A 137 -0.41 7.06 -17.61
N SER A 138 -1.03 7.28 -16.47
CA SER A 138 -0.77 8.46 -15.63
C SER A 138 -1.05 9.79 -16.33
N THR A 139 -2.09 9.84 -17.19
CA THR A 139 -2.44 10.98 -18.06
C THR A 139 -2.75 12.23 -17.23
N ILE A 140 -1.89 13.26 -17.32
CA ILE A 140 -2.02 14.45 -16.48
C ILE A 140 -3.26 15.25 -16.83
N TRP A 141 -3.48 15.58 -18.11
CA TRP A 141 -4.59 16.42 -18.54
C TRP A 141 -5.96 15.86 -18.13
N PHE A 142 -6.12 14.53 -18.20
CA PHE A 142 -7.35 13.86 -17.79
C PHE A 142 -7.70 14.18 -16.33
N TYR A 143 -6.73 14.03 -15.44
CA TYR A 143 -6.90 14.29 -14.02
C TYR A 143 -7.02 15.78 -13.68
N GLN A 144 -6.43 16.65 -14.49
CA GLN A 144 -6.63 18.09 -14.41
C GLN A 144 -8.09 18.47 -14.74
N VAL A 145 -8.66 17.86 -15.79
CA VAL A 145 -10.08 18.03 -16.13
C VAL A 145 -10.99 17.54 -15.00
N LEU A 146 -10.71 16.36 -14.43
CA LEU A 146 -11.48 15.82 -13.31
C LEU A 146 -11.44 16.77 -12.10
N ALA A 147 -10.25 17.27 -11.74
CA ALA A 147 -10.08 18.17 -10.60
C ALA A 147 -10.84 19.51 -10.81
N ARG A 148 -10.73 20.12 -12.00
CA ARG A 148 -11.50 21.34 -12.33
C ARG A 148 -13.00 21.11 -12.25
N LYS A 149 -13.51 19.97 -12.78
CA LYS A 149 -14.94 19.62 -12.73
C LYS A 149 -15.41 19.29 -11.30
N ALA A 150 -14.55 18.70 -10.47
CA ALA A 150 -14.85 18.50 -9.05
C ALA A 150 -14.98 19.83 -8.31
N GLY A 151 -14.12 20.78 -8.62
CA GLY A 151 -14.06 22.09 -7.99
C GLY A 151 -13.30 22.11 -6.68
N TRP A 152 -12.82 23.31 -6.33
CA TRP A 152 -11.93 23.50 -5.18
C TRP A 152 -12.58 23.11 -3.85
N GLU A 153 -13.80 23.58 -3.58
CA GLU A 153 -14.50 23.35 -2.32
C GLU A 153 -14.73 21.85 -2.02
N ARG A 154 -15.20 21.10 -3.03
CA ARG A 154 -15.40 19.64 -2.87
C ARG A 154 -14.07 18.92 -2.68
N MET A 155 -13.05 19.28 -3.47
CA MET A 155 -11.71 18.68 -3.34
C MET A 155 -11.13 18.92 -1.95
N GLN A 156 -11.16 20.16 -1.45
CA GLN A 156 -10.67 20.52 -0.11
C GLN A 156 -11.43 19.76 0.98
N SER A 157 -12.75 19.73 0.93
CA SER A 157 -13.59 19.01 1.89
C SER A 157 -13.27 17.50 1.95
N PHE A 158 -13.06 16.84 0.81
CA PHE A 158 -12.68 15.42 0.80
C PHE A 158 -11.26 15.19 1.34
N ILE A 159 -10.31 16.05 1.02
CA ILE A 159 -8.92 15.98 1.51
C ILE A 159 -8.89 16.11 3.04
N GLU A 160 -9.61 17.07 3.60
CA GLU A 160 -9.72 17.29 5.05
C GLU A 160 -10.37 16.09 5.75
N ARG A 161 -11.51 15.63 5.28
CA ARG A 161 -12.22 14.47 5.86
C ARG A 161 -11.41 13.18 5.81
N ALA A 162 -10.61 12.98 4.77
CA ALA A 162 -9.73 11.83 4.65
C ALA A 162 -8.44 11.97 5.46
N GLY A 163 -8.04 13.21 5.80
CA GLY A 163 -6.74 13.53 6.40
C GLY A 163 -5.58 13.20 5.46
N TYR A 164 -5.68 13.61 4.18
CA TYR A 164 -4.67 13.27 3.18
C TYR A 164 -3.49 14.27 3.22
N GLY A 165 -2.30 13.77 3.50
CA GLY A 165 -1.06 14.57 3.56
C GLY A 165 -1.17 15.75 4.53
N ASN A 166 -0.65 16.91 4.13
CA ASN A 166 -0.75 18.17 4.91
C ASN A 166 -2.07 18.92 4.69
N GLN A 167 -2.99 18.39 3.89
CA GLN A 167 -4.34 18.90 3.61
C GLN A 167 -4.38 20.28 2.94
N GLN A 168 -3.28 20.77 2.39
CA GLN A 168 -3.20 22.08 1.75
C GLN A 168 -3.29 21.95 0.23
N ILE A 169 -4.30 22.56 -0.38
CA ILE A 169 -4.46 22.54 -1.85
C ILE A 169 -4.30 23.92 -2.51
N GLY A 170 -3.96 24.93 -1.74
CA GLY A 170 -3.77 26.30 -2.26
C GLY A 170 -5.09 26.95 -2.64
N THR A 171 -5.07 27.79 -3.67
CA THR A 171 -6.24 28.54 -4.13
C THR A 171 -7.01 27.80 -5.23
N ALA A 172 -8.19 28.29 -5.56
CA ALA A 172 -9.04 27.71 -6.61
C ALA A 172 -8.35 27.69 -7.99
N GLU A 173 -7.49 28.65 -8.28
CA GLU A 173 -6.72 28.73 -9.52
C GLU A 173 -5.65 27.64 -9.65
N GLN A 174 -5.30 27.00 -8.51
CA GLN A 174 -4.30 25.93 -8.45
C GLN A 174 -4.96 24.52 -8.46
N ILE A 175 -6.27 24.44 -8.60
CA ILE A 175 -7.05 23.20 -8.44
C ILE A 175 -6.56 22.05 -9.34
N ASP A 176 -5.95 22.32 -10.46
CA ASP A 176 -5.51 21.31 -11.41
C ASP A 176 -3.99 21.02 -11.38
N LYS A 177 -3.26 21.62 -10.42
CA LYS A 177 -1.80 21.47 -10.29
C LYS A 177 -1.25 21.38 -8.87
N PHE A 178 -2.09 21.59 -7.83
CA PHE A 178 -1.65 21.63 -6.43
C PHE A 178 -0.91 20.37 -5.95
N TRP A 179 -1.15 19.22 -6.58
CA TRP A 179 -0.48 17.95 -6.27
C TRP A 179 0.82 17.72 -7.07
N LEU A 180 1.11 18.56 -8.07
CA LEU A 180 2.27 18.47 -8.94
C LEU A 180 3.39 19.42 -8.49
N GLU A 181 3.01 20.67 -8.17
CA GLU A 181 3.92 21.79 -7.89
C GLU A 181 3.34 22.79 -6.86
N GLY A 182 2.19 22.49 -6.29
CA GLY A 182 1.50 23.32 -5.30
C GLY A 182 1.85 22.97 -3.86
N PRO A 183 1.01 23.38 -2.87
CA PRO A 183 1.32 23.23 -1.46
C PRO A 183 1.07 21.82 -0.90
N LEU A 184 0.37 20.94 -1.63
CA LEU A 184 0.07 19.60 -1.12
C LEU A 184 1.32 18.73 -1.04
N GLN A 185 1.57 18.23 0.17
CA GLN A 185 2.68 17.31 0.45
C GLN A 185 2.23 16.12 1.28
N ILE A 186 2.94 15.00 1.15
CA ILE A 186 2.66 13.76 1.87
C ILE A 186 3.95 12.99 2.15
N THR A 187 4.06 12.36 3.32
CA THR A 187 5.20 11.50 3.65
C THR A 187 4.97 10.06 3.18
N PRO A 188 6.01 9.23 2.98
CA PRO A 188 5.86 7.80 2.74
C PRO A 188 4.99 7.10 3.80
N LYS A 189 5.12 7.45 5.08
CA LYS A 189 4.27 6.89 6.15
C LYS A 189 2.80 7.28 6.01
N GLN A 190 2.52 8.54 5.70
CA GLN A 190 1.15 8.98 5.43
C GLN A 190 0.54 8.32 4.18
N GLN A 191 1.35 7.97 3.16
CA GLN A 191 0.87 7.14 2.03
C GLN A 191 0.38 5.77 2.53
N ILE A 192 1.12 5.13 3.45
CA ILE A 192 0.69 3.86 4.08
C ILE A 192 -0.63 4.04 4.82
N GLU A 193 -0.75 5.07 5.67
CA GLU A 193 -1.99 5.34 6.43
C GLU A 193 -3.20 5.57 5.52
N PHE A 194 -3.01 6.32 4.44
CA PHE A 194 -4.05 6.54 3.44
C PHE A 194 -4.47 5.23 2.75
N LEU A 195 -3.51 4.41 2.32
CA LEU A 195 -3.77 3.12 1.68
C LEU A 195 -4.44 2.11 2.62
N GLN A 196 -4.10 2.14 3.91
CA GLN A 196 -4.79 1.33 4.93
C GLN A 196 -6.26 1.73 5.07
N LYS A 197 -6.56 3.05 5.12
CA LYS A 197 -7.93 3.56 5.15
C LYS A 197 -8.70 3.20 3.87
N LEU A 198 -8.05 3.28 2.70
CA LEU A 198 -8.61 2.86 1.41
C LEU A 198 -8.96 1.37 1.43
N HIS A 199 -8.02 0.51 1.83
CA HIS A 199 -8.20 -0.94 1.84
C HIS A 199 -9.33 -1.36 2.79
N SER A 200 -9.35 -0.78 4.01
CA SER A 200 -10.34 -1.10 5.05
C SER A 200 -11.70 -0.40 4.88
N GLY A 201 -11.89 0.41 3.82
CA GLY A 201 -13.15 1.12 3.58
C GLY A 201 -13.44 2.28 4.55
N LYS A 202 -12.41 2.81 5.22
CA LYS A 202 -12.54 3.88 6.22
C LYS A 202 -12.37 5.30 5.66
N LEU A 203 -12.24 5.44 4.35
CA LEU A 203 -12.25 6.75 3.69
C LEU A 203 -13.68 7.27 3.51
N PRO A 204 -13.89 8.59 3.44
CA PRO A 204 -15.23 9.22 3.33
C PRO A 204 -15.80 9.12 1.90
N PHE A 205 -15.83 7.93 1.34
CA PHE A 205 -16.31 7.62 -0.01
C PHE A 205 -17.23 6.40 0.01
N SER A 206 -18.15 6.32 -0.94
CA SER A 206 -19.03 5.18 -1.10
C SER A 206 -18.26 3.88 -1.40
N GLN A 207 -18.82 2.76 -0.98
CA GLN A 207 -18.23 1.45 -1.25
C GLN A 207 -18.06 1.18 -2.75
N ARG A 208 -18.98 1.72 -3.58
CA ARG A 208 -18.89 1.67 -5.04
C ARG A 208 -17.61 2.36 -5.54
N SER A 209 -17.35 3.61 -5.12
CA SER A 209 -16.17 4.38 -5.52
C SER A 209 -14.89 3.69 -5.05
N LEU A 210 -14.87 3.18 -3.80
CA LEU A 210 -13.73 2.45 -3.24
C LEU A 210 -13.43 1.16 -4.00
N ASN A 211 -14.45 0.35 -4.31
CA ASN A 211 -14.27 -0.92 -5.01
C ASN A 211 -13.79 -0.71 -6.45
N LEU A 212 -14.38 0.25 -7.17
CA LEU A 212 -13.97 0.56 -8.53
C LEU A 212 -12.53 1.08 -8.59
N LEU A 213 -12.13 1.96 -7.63
CA LEU A 213 -10.74 2.40 -7.55
C LEU A 213 -9.79 1.22 -7.27
N LYS A 214 -10.12 0.34 -6.32
CA LYS A 214 -9.27 -0.84 -6.02
C LYS A 214 -9.06 -1.70 -7.26
N ASP A 215 -10.08 -1.87 -8.09
CA ASP A 215 -9.96 -2.59 -9.35
C ASP A 215 -9.08 -1.84 -10.38
N ILE A 216 -9.26 -0.53 -10.53
CA ILE A 216 -8.43 0.32 -11.39
C ILE A 216 -6.95 0.28 -10.95
N MET A 217 -6.68 0.14 -9.66
CA MET A 217 -5.33 0.11 -9.09
C MET A 217 -4.57 -1.19 -9.34
N ILE A 218 -5.18 -2.24 -9.89
CA ILE A 218 -4.48 -3.50 -10.18
C ILE A 218 -3.30 -3.21 -11.11
N PHE A 219 -2.10 -3.37 -10.55
CA PHE A 219 -0.83 -3.19 -11.24
C PHE A 219 -0.33 -4.51 -11.82
N GLU A 220 -0.55 -5.59 -11.07
CA GLU A 220 -0.25 -6.96 -11.45
C GLU A 220 -1.14 -7.92 -10.66
N GLN A 221 -1.60 -8.97 -11.33
CA GLN A 221 -2.38 -10.03 -10.71
C GLN A 221 -1.88 -11.39 -11.20
N THR A 222 -1.66 -12.29 -10.25
CA THR A 222 -1.27 -13.68 -10.48
C THR A 222 -2.20 -14.61 -9.68
N PRO A 223 -2.13 -15.93 -9.88
CA PRO A 223 -2.88 -16.85 -9.01
C PRO A 223 -2.51 -16.75 -7.52
N ASN A 224 -1.30 -16.26 -7.19
CA ASN A 224 -0.78 -16.24 -5.84
C ASN A 224 -0.95 -14.89 -5.13
N TYR A 225 -1.03 -13.78 -5.85
CA TYR A 225 -1.16 -12.45 -5.26
C TYR A 225 -1.80 -11.43 -6.21
N THR A 226 -2.30 -10.35 -5.63
CA THR A 226 -2.69 -9.14 -6.34
C THR A 226 -1.87 -7.97 -5.83
N LEU A 227 -1.11 -7.32 -6.70
CA LEU A 227 -0.37 -6.09 -6.43
C LEU A 227 -1.17 -4.92 -6.98
N ARG A 228 -1.56 -3.99 -6.11
CA ARG A 228 -2.20 -2.73 -6.47
C ARG A 228 -1.29 -1.57 -6.20
N GLY A 229 -1.25 -0.62 -7.11
CA GLY A 229 -0.34 0.50 -6.91
C GLY A 229 -0.43 1.61 -7.92
N LYS A 230 0.28 2.70 -7.62
CA LYS A 230 0.42 3.85 -8.48
C LYS A 230 1.82 4.42 -8.43
N THR A 231 2.37 4.71 -9.58
CA THR A 231 3.65 5.42 -9.72
C THR A 231 3.44 6.93 -9.70
N GLY A 232 4.47 7.65 -9.24
CA GLY A 232 4.54 9.12 -9.31
C GLY A 232 5.89 9.60 -9.84
N TRP A 233 5.90 10.79 -10.42
CA TRP A 233 7.11 11.51 -10.80
C TRP A 233 6.95 13.00 -10.52
N VAL A 234 7.74 13.51 -9.58
CA VAL A 234 7.88 14.93 -9.29
C VAL A 234 9.01 15.47 -10.16
N THR A 235 8.69 16.39 -11.06
CA THR A 235 9.66 17.02 -11.98
C THR A 235 10.04 18.43 -11.58
N SER A 236 9.32 18.99 -10.60
CA SER A 236 9.49 20.37 -10.11
C SER A 236 10.51 20.51 -8.98
N GLN A 237 11.23 19.44 -8.63
CA GLN A 237 12.27 19.42 -7.59
C GLN A 237 13.61 18.91 -8.16
N ASN A 238 14.71 19.31 -7.53
CA ASN A 238 16.04 18.80 -7.84
C ASN A 238 16.67 18.21 -6.55
N PRO A 239 17.00 16.92 -6.52
CA PRO A 239 16.74 15.92 -7.57
C PRO A 239 15.24 15.66 -7.78
N ASN A 240 14.86 15.22 -8.99
CA ASN A 240 13.52 14.75 -9.28
C ASN A 240 13.18 13.54 -8.39
N ILE A 241 11.93 13.44 -7.95
CA ILE A 241 11.47 12.36 -7.06
C ILE A 241 10.61 11.36 -7.83
N ARG A 242 10.82 10.08 -7.59
CA ARG A 242 10.00 8.99 -8.10
C ARG A 242 9.32 8.22 -6.98
N TRP A 243 8.03 7.95 -7.16
CA TRP A 243 7.20 7.19 -6.23
C TRP A 243 6.74 5.86 -6.82
N PHE A 244 6.60 4.86 -5.96
CA PHE A 244 5.73 3.72 -6.16
C PHE A 244 5.05 3.39 -4.84
N VAL A 245 3.73 3.53 -4.78
CA VAL A 245 2.92 3.31 -3.58
C VAL A 245 1.79 2.34 -3.86
N GLY A 246 1.42 1.53 -2.88
CA GLY A 246 0.38 0.54 -3.08
C GLY A 246 0.30 -0.50 -1.98
N TYR A 247 -0.30 -1.63 -2.30
CA TYR A 247 -0.38 -2.78 -1.42
C TYR A 247 -0.42 -4.10 -2.18
N LEU A 248 0.08 -5.13 -1.52
CA LEU A 248 0.07 -6.52 -1.96
C LEU A 248 -0.93 -7.31 -1.13
N GLU A 249 -1.82 -8.03 -1.78
CA GLU A 249 -2.73 -9.02 -1.17
C GLU A 249 -2.26 -10.41 -1.55
N GLN A 250 -1.97 -11.25 -0.55
CA GLN A 250 -1.51 -12.62 -0.73
C GLN A 250 -2.00 -13.49 0.43
N ASN A 251 -2.66 -14.61 0.15
CA ASN A 251 -3.11 -15.58 1.16
C ASN A 251 -3.88 -14.93 2.33
N ASN A 252 -4.85 -14.06 2.04
CA ASN A 252 -5.62 -13.26 3.01
C ASN A 252 -4.77 -12.33 3.89
N LYS A 253 -3.53 -12.05 3.50
CA LYS A 253 -2.64 -11.10 4.15
C LYS A 253 -2.45 -9.87 3.28
N VAL A 254 -2.20 -8.73 3.92
CA VAL A 254 -2.04 -7.45 3.23
C VAL A 254 -0.78 -6.75 3.69
N TYR A 255 0.00 -6.27 2.71
CA TYR A 255 1.26 -5.55 2.91
C TYR A 255 1.20 -4.23 2.14
N PHE A 256 1.26 -3.12 2.85
CA PHE A 256 1.26 -1.79 2.25
C PHE A 256 2.69 -1.32 2.03
N PHE A 257 2.96 -0.62 0.94
CA PHE A 257 4.31 -0.12 0.64
C PHE A 257 4.29 1.30 0.10
N ALA A 258 5.34 2.05 0.42
CA ALA A 258 5.65 3.34 -0.19
C ALA A 258 7.16 3.45 -0.42
N THR A 259 7.54 3.45 -1.69
CA THR A 259 8.92 3.66 -2.16
C THR A 259 9.04 5.06 -2.73
N ASN A 260 10.06 5.79 -2.28
CA ASN A 260 10.38 7.15 -2.71
C ASN A 260 11.87 7.25 -3.01
N ILE A 261 12.23 7.58 -4.24
CA ILE A 261 13.63 7.61 -4.68
C ILE A 261 13.98 8.92 -5.39
N ASP A 262 15.25 9.30 -5.30
CA ASP A 262 15.83 10.38 -6.11
C ASP A 262 16.14 9.86 -7.51
N MET A 263 15.81 10.65 -8.52
CA MET A 263 16.13 10.33 -9.91
C MET A 263 17.40 11.09 -10.33
N GLN A 264 18.55 10.45 -10.13
CA GLN A 264 19.84 10.99 -10.54
C GLN A 264 20.22 10.63 -11.99
N SER A 265 19.55 9.60 -12.57
CA SER A 265 19.79 9.16 -13.94
C SER A 265 18.55 8.51 -14.57
N SER A 266 18.53 8.37 -15.91
CA SER A 266 17.47 7.67 -16.64
C SER A 266 17.33 6.19 -16.22
N LYS A 267 18.42 5.52 -15.81
CA LYS A 267 18.40 4.16 -15.26
C LYS A 267 17.58 4.08 -13.98
N ALA A 268 17.61 5.10 -13.12
CA ALA A 268 16.84 5.16 -11.89
C ALA A 268 15.31 5.23 -12.12
N ALA A 269 14.86 5.51 -13.34
CA ALA A 269 13.44 5.69 -13.62
C ALA A 269 12.57 4.45 -13.32
N LYS A 270 13.09 3.24 -13.55
CA LYS A 270 12.39 1.96 -13.28
C LYS A 270 12.71 1.40 -11.90
N SER A 271 13.77 1.89 -11.24
CA SER A 271 14.30 1.30 -10.00
C SER A 271 13.31 1.32 -8.84
N ARG A 272 12.38 2.30 -8.77
CA ARG A 272 11.35 2.32 -7.71
C ARG A 272 10.47 1.07 -7.67
N ILE A 273 10.12 0.50 -8.84
CA ILE A 273 9.34 -0.74 -8.93
C ILE A 273 10.22 -1.93 -8.58
N GLU A 274 11.43 -1.97 -9.13
CA GLU A 274 12.41 -3.02 -8.87
C GLU A 274 12.78 -3.10 -7.38
N ILE A 275 13.09 -1.96 -6.75
CA ILE A 275 13.35 -1.87 -5.30
C ILE A 275 12.18 -2.45 -4.51
N THR A 276 10.94 -2.01 -4.83
CA THR A 276 9.75 -2.50 -4.13
C THR A 276 9.61 -4.02 -4.25
N ARG A 277 9.76 -4.57 -5.45
CA ARG A 277 9.67 -6.02 -5.69
C ARG A 277 10.74 -6.80 -4.93
N ARG A 278 11.99 -6.34 -5.00
CA ARG A 278 13.10 -7.00 -4.28
C ARG A 278 12.92 -6.95 -2.77
N CYS A 279 12.44 -5.83 -2.22
CA CYS A 279 12.13 -5.73 -0.80
C CYS A 279 10.96 -6.63 -0.38
N LEU A 280 9.89 -6.73 -1.18
CA LEU A 280 8.80 -7.67 -0.96
C LEU A 280 9.31 -9.13 -1.01
N LYS A 281 10.17 -9.46 -1.98
CA LYS A 281 10.80 -10.79 -2.09
C LYS A 281 11.67 -11.13 -0.88
N MET A 282 12.42 -10.16 -0.32
CA MET A 282 13.19 -10.36 0.92
C MET A 282 12.30 -10.68 2.13
N LEU A 283 11.01 -10.31 2.08
CA LEU A 283 10.01 -10.69 3.07
C LEU A 283 9.32 -12.03 2.76
N GLY A 284 9.74 -12.74 1.71
CA GLY A 284 9.10 -13.98 1.26
C GLY A 284 7.78 -13.77 0.52
N LEU A 285 7.56 -12.57 -0.02
CA LEU A 285 6.38 -12.16 -0.78
C LEU A 285 6.76 -11.98 -2.26
N VAL A 286 5.92 -12.37 -3.20
CA VAL A 286 6.13 -12.30 -4.67
C VAL A 286 7.36 -13.06 -5.20
#